data_3c96b2b8f902f3bb614042985f26afed
#
_entry.id   3c96b2b8f902f3bb614042985f26afed
#
_cell.length_a   1.000
_cell.length_b   1.000
_cell.length_c   1.000
_cell.angle_alpha   90.00
_cell.angle_beta   90.00
_cell.angle_gamma   90.00
#
_symmetry.space_group_name_H-M   'P 1'
#
loop_
_entity.id
_entity.type
_entity.pdbx_description
1 polymer ?
#
loop_
_entity_poly.entity_id
_entity_poly.type
_entity_poly.pdbx_seq_one_letter_code
_entity_poly.pdbx_strand_id
1 'polypeptide(L)'
;MKVFAFIISILLISFIISEDCDKDNVSGKNDCKSLTAPANEYCCYLNIKYTENGKDEEYKYCGTLTKSEYDNINKYKEDYKKDAEKEGDITNADIKVDCKSSYLQYYLASLLLLIIL
;
A
#
# COMPACT_ATOMS: atom_id res chain seq x y z
N MET A 1 -6.25 -32.54 18.67
CA MET A 1 -6.75 -31.29 19.25
C MET A 1 -5.66 -30.29 19.66
N LYS A 2 -4.57 -30.72 20.33
CA LYS A 2 -3.46 -29.84 20.70
C LYS A 2 -2.69 -29.27 19.51
N VAL A 3 -2.57 -30.02 18.41
CA VAL A 3 -1.89 -29.57 17.18
C VAL A 3 -2.70 -28.49 16.47
N PHE A 4 -4.00 -28.55 16.55
CA PHE A 4 -4.91 -27.60 15.91
C PHE A 4 -4.83 -26.21 16.57
N ALA A 5 -4.84 -26.17 17.89
CA ALA A 5 -4.68 -24.92 18.66
C ALA A 5 -3.31 -24.28 18.40
N PHE A 6 -2.26 -25.09 18.24
CA PHE A 6 -0.91 -24.64 17.95
C PHE A 6 -0.81 -23.98 16.56
N ILE A 7 -1.43 -24.58 15.53
CA ILE A 7 -1.46 -24.03 14.17
C ILE A 7 -2.23 -22.70 14.13
N ILE A 8 -3.36 -22.62 14.83
CA ILE A 8 -4.13 -21.37 14.94
C ILE A 8 -3.31 -20.29 15.64
N SER A 9 -2.57 -20.62 16.68
CA SER A 9 -1.68 -19.69 17.39
C SER A 9 -0.58 -19.16 16.48
N ILE A 10 0.03 -20.00 15.64
CA ILE A 10 1.06 -19.59 14.68
C ILE A 10 0.48 -18.67 13.62
N LEU A 11 -0.72 -18.95 13.13
CA LEU A 11 -1.41 -18.09 12.16
C LEU A 11 -1.74 -16.71 12.75
N LEU A 12 -2.20 -16.67 14.01
CA LEU A 12 -2.48 -15.43 14.72
C LEU A 12 -1.20 -14.62 14.96
N ILE A 13 -0.10 -15.25 15.30
CA ILE A 13 1.20 -14.60 15.47
C ILE A 13 1.70 -14.02 14.16
N SER A 14 1.48 -14.71 13.04
CA SER A 14 1.83 -14.21 11.71
C SER A 14 1.06 -12.94 11.35
N PHE A 15 -0.18 -12.81 11.79
CA PHE A 15 -0.98 -11.59 11.61
C PHE A 15 -0.48 -10.43 12.47
N ILE A 16 0.03 -10.71 13.67
CA ILE A 16 0.52 -9.68 14.60
C ILE A 16 1.88 -9.11 14.16
N ILE A 17 2.67 -9.87 13.41
CA ILE A 17 4.02 -9.48 12.97
C ILE A 17 3.99 -8.69 11.65
N SER A 18 2.84 -8.61 10.95
CA SER A 18 2.75 -7.86 9.69
C SER A 18 2.86 -6.36 9.93
N GLU A 19 3.78 -5.72 9.22
CA GLU A 19 4.00 -4.28 9.30
C GLU A 19 2.89 -3.52 8.57
N ASP A 20 2.52 -2.35 9.10
CA ASP A 20 1.56 -1.46 8.45
C ASP A 20 2.10 -0.92 7.13
N CYS A 21 1.20 -0.67 6.19
CA CYS A 21 1.52 -0.07 4.92
C CYS A 21 1.76 1.43 5.06
N ASP A 22 2.88 1.77 5.67
CA ASP A 22 3.34 3.15 5.88
C ASP A 22 4.86 3.11 5.98
N LYS A 23 5.52 3.24 4.82
CA LYS A 23 6.97 3.14 4.77
C LYS A 23 7.51 4.14 3.75
N ASP A 24 8.40 5.00 4.22
CA ASP A 24 9.05 6.02 3.40
C ASP A 24 10.36 5.51 2.82
N ASN A 25 10.83 6.16 1.75
CA ASN A 25 12.13 5.92 1.14
C ASN A 25 12.35 4.46 0.74
N VAL A 26 11.38 3.87 0.07
CA VAL A 26 11.47 2.50 -0.44
C VAL A 26 12.20 2.47 -1.78
N SER A 27 12.78 1.33 -2.13
CA SER A 27 13.51 1.17 -3.40
C SER A 27 12.59 0.83 -4.57
N GLY A 28 11.44 0.21 -4.32
CA GLY A 28 10.48 -0.15 -5.35
C GLY A 28 9.22 -0.80 -4.79
N LYS A 29 8.34 -1.22 -5.68
CA LYS A 29 7.05 -1.83 -5.32
C LYS A 29 7.18 -3.11 -4.49
N ASN A 30 8.29 -3.81 -4.61
CA ASN A 30 8.51 -5.04 -3.86
C ASN A 30 8.59 -4.80 -2.35
N ASP A 31 9.02 -3.62 -1.93
CA ASP A 31 9.09 -3.26 -0.52
C ASP A 31 7.72 -3.07 0.11
N CYS A 32 6.68 -2.87 -0.70
CA CYS A 32 5.30 -2.73 -0.23
C CYS A 32 4.55 -4.06 -0.15
N LYS A 33 5.10 -5.13 -0.73
CA LYS A 33 4.40 -6.42 -0.85
C LYS A 33 4.16 -7.11 0.48
N SER A 34 5.06 -6.93 1.43
CA SER A 34 4.97 -7.55 2.75
C SER A 34 4.15 -6.73 3.74
N LEU A 35 3.76 -5.51 3.36
CA LEU A 35 3.02 -4.62 4.22
C LEU A 35 1.52 -4.87 4.11
N THR A 36 0.79 -4.60 5.19
CA THR A 36 -0.65 -4.82 5.27
C THR A 36 -1.40 -3.51 5.43
N ALA A 37 -2.55 -3.42 4.77
CA ALA A 37 -3.46 -2.30 4.89
C ALA A 37 -4.61 -2.64 5.83
N PRO A 38 -5.24 -1.64 6.49
CA PRO A 38 -6.48 -1.86 7.22
C PRO A 38 -7.60 -2.39 6.34
N ALA A 39 -8.66 -2.91 6.96
CA ALA A 39 -9.83 -3.38 6.24
C ALA A 39 -10.39 -2.27 5.34
N ASN A 40 -10.78 -2.62 4.11
CA ASN A 40 -11.31 -1.70 3.08
C ASN A 40 -10.30 -0.66 2.56
N GLU A 41 -9.00 -0.86 2.81
CA GLU A 41 -7.93 -0.05 2.24
C GLU A 41 -6.96 -0.92 1.45
N TYR A 42 -6.23 -0.30 0.55
CA TYR A 42 -5.25 -0.98 -0.30
C TYR A 42 -3.85 -0.48 0.01
N CYS A 43 -2.90 -1.39 0.13
CA CYS A 43 -1.50 -1.04 0.26
C CYS A 43 -0.92 -0.79 -1.13
N CYS A 44 -0.44 0.41 -1.36
CA CYS A 44 0.03 0.86 -2.66
C CYS A 44 1.47 1.34 -2.60
N TYR A 45 2.19 1.08 -3.68
CA TYR A 45 3.46 1.72 -3.96
C TYR A 45 3.18 3.01 -4.73
N LEU A 46 3.71 4.11 -4.23
CA LEU A 46 3.57 5.42 -4.85
C LEU A 46 4.94 5.96 -5.23
N ASN A 47 5.08 6.37 -6.48
CA ASN A 47 6.29 6.99 -6.99
C ASN A 47 5.91 8.37 -7.52
N ILE A 48 6.42 9.41 -6.89
CA ILE A 48 6.15 10.78 -7.23
C ILE A 48 7.41 11.40 -7.82
N LYS A 49 7.31 11.86 -9.05
CA LYS A 49 8.37 12.63 -9.72
C LYS A 49 7.89 14.06 -9.88
N TYR A 50 8.72 14.99 -9.47
CA TYR A 50 8.39 16.40 -9.57
C TYR A 50 9.65 17.24 -9.74
N THR A 51 9.46 18.50 -10.15
CA THR A 51 10.53 19.47 -10.23
C THR A 51 10.30 20.50 -9.13
N GLU A 52 11.27 20.69 -8.28
CA GLU A 52 11.23 21.68 -7.20
C GLU A 52 12.41 22.64 -7.35
N ASN A 53 12.11 23.93 -7.51
CA ASN A 53 13.13 24.99 -7.69
C ASN A 53 14.11 24.66 -8.84
N GLY A 54 13.60 24.10 -9.93
CA GLY A 54 14.40 23.75 -11.09
C GLY A 54 15.19 22.44 -10.98
N LYS A 55 15.03 21.71 -9.88
CA LYS A 55 15.67 20.40 -9.68
C LYS A 55 14.64 19.28 -9.78
N ASP A 56 14.99 18.23 -10.53
CA ASP A 56 14.16 17.03 -10.60
C ASP A 56 14.33 16.19 -9.34
N GLU A 57 13.22 15.89 -8.70
CA GLU A 57 13.17 15.09 -7.49
C GLU A 57 12.26 13.88 -7.68
N GLU A 58 12.54 12.83 -6.94
CA GLU A 58 11.74 11.60 -6.94
C GLU A 58 11.56 11.11 -5.52
N TYR A 59 10.31 10.79 -5.17
CA TYR A 59 9.96 10.27 -3.85
C TYR A 59 9.17 8.97 -4.01
N LYS A 60 9.63 7.92 -3.33
CA LYS A 60 9.02 6.59 -3.38
C LYS A 60 8.60 6.18 -1.98
N TYR A 61 7.35 5.77 -1.82
CA TYR A 61 6.86 5.32 -0.53
C TYR A 61 5.73 4.31 -0.68
N CYS A 62 5.43 3.61 0.42
CA CYS A 62 4.26 2.75 0.55
C CYS A 62 3.21 3.46 1.38
N GLY A 63 1.99 3.52 0.87
CA GLY A 63 0.89 4.15 1.57
C GLY A 63 -0.43 3.44 1.29
N THR A 64 -1.45 3.77 2.06
CA THR A 64 -2.77 3.19 1.89
C THR A 64 -3.68 4.10 1.08
N LEU A 65 -4.47 3.50 0.20
CA LEU A 65 -5.58 4.16 -0.48
C LEU A 65 -6.89 3.56 0.00
N THR A 66 -7.89 4.41 0.20
CA THR A 66 -9.24 3.94 0.46
C THR A 66 -9.81 3.28 -0.81
N LYS A 67 -10.87 2.51 -0.65
CA LYS A 67 -11.55 1.89 -1.80
C LYS A 67 -12.03 2.95 -2.80
N SER A 68 -12.55 4.07 -2.31
CA SER A 68 -12.99 5.18 -3.15
C SER A 68 -11.84 5.79 -3.96
N GLU A 69 -10.70 5.99 -3.34
CA GLU A 69 -9.50 6.50 -4.01
C GLU A 69 -8.97 5.51 -5.05
N TYR A 70 -8.96 4.24 -4.72
CA TYR A 70 -8.53 3.17 -5.61
C TYR A 70 -9.45 3.04 -6.83
N ASP A 71 -10.77 3.09 -6.63
CA ASP A 71 -11.76 2.99 -7.70
C ASP A 71 -11.71 4.22 -8.64
N ASN A 72 -11.25 5.36 -8.13
CA ASN A 72 -11.11 6.61 -8.87
C ASN A 72 -9.64 7.07 -8.93
N ILE A 73 -8.74 6.16 -9.28
CA ILE A 73 -7.30 6.39 -9.19
C ILE A 73 -6.83 7.56 -10.06
N ASN A 74 -7.43 7.77 -11.22
CA ASN A 74 -7.08 8.89 -12.10
C ASN A 74 -7.44 10.24 -11.46
N LYS A 75 -8.58 10.32 -10.80
CA LYS A 75 -8.99 11.50 -10.05
C LYS A 75 -8.07 11.73 -8.84
N TYR A 76 -7.69 10.69 -8.15
CA TYR A 76 -6.73 10.77 -7.04
C TYR A 76 -5.40 11.37 -7.51
N LYS A 77 -4.89 10.91 -8.64
CA LYS A 77 -3.65 11.43 -9.22
C LYS A 77 -3.77 12.91 -9.62
N GLU A 78 -4.88 13.30 -10.23
CA GLU A 78 -5.13 14.68 -10.61
C GLU A 78 -5.22 15.61 -9.40
N ASP A 79 -5.95 15.20 -8.38
CA ASP A 79 -6.11 15.97 -7.14
C ASP A 79 -4.77 16.12 -6.42
N TYR A 80 -3.98 15.05 -6.36
CA TYR A 80 -2.64 15.09 -5.78
C TYR A 80 -1.74 16.05 -6.54
N LYS A 81 -1.75 16.01 -7.86
CA LYS A 81 -0.96 16.89 -8.70
C LYS A 81 -1.33 18.35 -8.49
N LYS A 82 -2.63 18.66 -8.45
CA LYS A 82 -3.13 20.01 -8.19
C LYS A 82 -2.69 20.53 -6.82
N ASP A 83 -2.79 19.70 -5.80
CA ASP A 83 -2.40 20.08 -4.44
C ASP A 83 -0.89 20.32 -4.33
N ALA A 84 -0.08 19.47 -4.98
CA ALA A 84 1.37 19.62 -4.98
C ALA A 84 1.80 20.90 -5.72
N GLU A 85 1.17 21.22 -6.85
CA GLU A 85 1.51 22.39 -7.67
C GLU A 85 1.00 23.71 -7.08
N LYS A 86 0.06 23.66 -6.14
CA LYS A 86 -0.45 24.88 -5.46
C LYS A 86 0.60 25.65 -4.68
N GLU A 87 1.64 24.97 -4.23
CA GLU A 87 2.71 25.59 -3.46
C GLU A 87 3.66 26.43 -4.30
N GLY A 88 3.50 26.43 -5.64
CA GLY A 88 4.23 27.30 -6.55
C GLY A 88 5.67 26.90 -6.83
N ASP A 89 6.31 26.17 -5.91
CA ASP A 89 7.70 25.71 -6.05
C ASP A 89 7.81 24.37 -6.76
N ILE A 90 6.69 23.64 -6.85
CA ILE A 90 6.63 22.30 -7.46
C ILE A 90 5.93 22.39 -8.81
N THR A 91 6.59 21.87 -9.83
CA THR A 91 6.07 21.79 -11.21
C THR A 91 6.27 20.38 -11.75
N ASN A 92 5.54 20.05 -12.81
CA ASN A 92 5.64 18.77 -13.51
C ASN A 92 5.48 17.55 -12.59
N ALA A 93 4.59 17.65 -11.60
CA ALA A 93 4.32 16.55 -10.70
C ALA A 93 3.65 15.38 -11.46
N ASP A 94 4.23 14.21 -11.37
CA ASP A 94 3.70 12.96 -11.92
C ASP A 94 3.69 11.90 -10.84
N ILE A 95 2.58 11.21 -10.67
CA ILE A 95 2.41 10.18 -9.66
C ILE A 95 2.08 8.84 -10.32
N LYS A 96 2.84 7.82 -9.97
CA LYS A 96 2.55 6.43 -10.33
C LYS A 96 2.05 5.70 -9.10
N VAL A 97 0.97 4.98 -9.25
CA VAL A 97 0.35 4.21 -8.17
C VAL A 97 0.25 2.76 -8.60
N ASP A 98 0.80 1.88 -7.80
CA ASP A 98 0.74 0.43 -8.02
C ASP A 98 0.25 -0.23 -6.75
N CYS A 99 -1.00 -0.64 -6.74
CA CYS A 99 -1.65 -1.22 -5.58
C CYS A 99 -1.74 -2.73 -5.72
N LYS A 100 -1.22 -3.44 -4.73
CA LYS A 100 -1.54 -4.85 -4.59
C LYS A 100 -2.85 -4.99 -3.85
N SER A 101 -3.74 -5.83 -4.36
CA SER A 101 -4.93 -6.16 -3.61
C SER A 101 -4.51 -6.99 -2.38
N SER A 102 -4.54 -6.38 -1.20
CA SER A 102 -4.42 -7.09 0.06
C SER A 102 -5.53 -8.14 0.25
N TYR A 103 -6.55 -8.06 -0.56
CA TYR A 103 -7.63 -9.05 -0.65
C TYR A 103 -7.13 -10.47 -0.89
N LEU A 104 -6.08 -10.64 -1.66
CA LEU A 104 -5.52 -11.98 -1.95
C LEU A 104 -4.94 -12.66 -0.71
N GLN A 105 -4.32 -11.92 0.17
CA GLN A 105 -3.79 -12.47 1.43
C GLN A 105 -4.91 -12.88 2.39
N TYR A 106 -5.98 -12.10 2.49
CA TYR A 106 -7.16 -12.45 3.27
C TYR A 106 -7.86 -13.68 2.70
N TYR A 107 -8.00 -13.76 1.38
CA TYR A 107 -8.60 -14.92 0.72
C TYR A 107 -7.77 -16.19 0.93
N LEU A 108 -6.47 -16.11 0.82
CA LEU A 108 -5.58 -17.24 1.05
C LEU A 108 -5.62 -17.70 2.50
N ALA A 109 -5.65 -16.79 3.46
CA ALA A 109 -5.78 -17.11 4.86
C ALA A 109 -7.15 -17.73 5.18
N SER A 110 -8.23 -17.22 4.60
CA SER A 110 -9.58 -17.76 4.74
C SER A 110 -9.72 -19.13 4.09
N LEU A 111 -9.11 -19.34 2.93
CA LEU A 111 -9.08 -20.63 2.24
C LEU A 111 -8.28 -21.67 3.01
N LEU A 112 -7.14 -21.28 3.57
CA LEU A 112 -6.34 -22.14 4.44
C LEU A 112 -7.10 -22.55 5.70
N LEU A 113 -7.84 -21.63 6.31
CA LEU A 113 -8.70 -21.92 7.45
C LEU A 113 -9.80 -22.90 7.09
N LEU A 114 -10.42 -22.77 5.91
CA LEU A 114 -11.46 -23.67 5.42
C LEU A 114 -10.91 -25.08 5.11
N ILE A 115 -9.69 -25.18 4.65
CA ILE A 115 -9.04 -26.47 4.36
C ILE A 115 -8.63 -27.19 5.65
N ILE A 116 -8.27 -26.45 6.69
CA ILE A 116 -7.86 -27.01 7.99
C ILE A 116 -9.08 -27.36 8.85
N LEU A 117 -10.21 -26.74 8.66
CA LEU A 117 -11.48 -27.07 9.31
C LEU A 117 -12.19 -28.21 8.60
#